data_85352bbe807c7ea8a3e668ae687afcc1
#
_entry.id   85352bbe807c7ea8a3e668ae687afcc1
#
_cell.length_a   1.000
_cell.length_b   1.000
_cell.length_c   1.000
_cell.angle_alpha   90.00
_cell.angle_beta   90.00
_cell.angle_gamma   90.00
#
_symmetry.space_group_name_H-M   'P 1'
#
loop_
_entity.id
_entity.type
_entity.pdbx_description
1 polymer ?
#
loop_
_entity_poly.entity_id
_entity_poly.type
_entity_poly.pdbx_seq_one_letter_code
_entity_poly.pdbx_strand_id
1 'polypeptide(L)'
;MKPLIFLLIAFLCIACNNSKKENNPVSAPKEAMISGPSYEAISLLGDTLYAPSPSKELIDQANEKKETYLQNPDALENIIWHGRFTAYSGNYNEAIAVYSKGLEKYPNEARLLRHRGHRYITLRKFEKAITDLKKAAQLIEGTKDTVEPDGMPNEKNIPVSTLHGNIYYHLGLAYYLKHDMENALSAFNKALHTSTNPDNIVATSHWLYMIHRRMGNETAAEAVVKPITEDMDVIENQAYHRACLFYKGAIELNALNNNPQAPEASKSALSYAVGNWLYYTGNAAQAEKVFEIMMEQDDWTSFGYIAAESDLAKLY
;
A
#
# COMPACT_ATOMS: atom_id res chain seq x y z
N MET A 1 -91.50 -25.18 -6.03
CA MET A 1 -91.63 -25.65 -4.67
C MET A 1 -90.23 -25.74 -4.03
N LYS A 2 -89.99 -24.90 -3.04
CA LYS A 2 -88.70 -24.86 -2.29
C LYS A 2 -88.83 -25.80 -1.08
N PRO A 3 -87.76 -26.39 -0.60
CA PRO A 3 -87.65 -26.54 0.85
C PRO A 3 -86.43 -25.83 1.44
N LEU A 4 -86.71 -25.23 2.55
CA LEU A 4 -85.90 -24.59 3.54
C LEU A 4 -85.05 -25.60 4.29
N ILE A 5 -83.75 -25.34 4.48
CA ILE A 5 -82.90 -26.10 5.40
C ILE A 5 -82.37 -25.13 6.45
N PHE A 6 -82.70 -25.53 7.71
CA PHE A 6 -82.30 -24.84 8.94
C PHE A 6 -80.80 -25.00 9.22
N LEU A 7 -80.17 -23.92 9.58
CA LEU A 7 -78.79 -23.90 10.05
C LEU A 7 -78.75 -23.86 11.57
N LEU A 8 -78.21 -24.91 12.20
CA LEU A 8 -77.98 -24.99 13.63
C LEU A 8 -76.65 -24.36 14.01
N ILE A 9 -76.69 -23.30 14.81
CA ILE A 9 -75.49 -22.63 15.32
C ILE A 9 -75.21 -23.29 16.72
N ALA A 10 -74.05 -23.96 16.82
CA ALA A 10 -73.49 -24.40 18.06
C ALA A 10 -72.50 -23.42 18.62
N PHE A 11 -72.75 -22.84 19.77
CA PHE A 11 -71.82 -21.98 20.52
C PHE A 11 -70.86 -22.87 21.29
N LEU A 12 -69.52 -22.75 20.94
CA LEU A 12 -68.50 -23.35 21.75
C LEU A 12 -67.73 -22.19 22.46
N CYS A 13 -67.86 -22.20 23.79
CA CYS A 13 -67.07 -21.38 24.69
C CYS A 13 -65.62 -21.92 24.71
N ILE A 14 -64.68 -21.13 24.25
CA ILE A 14 -63.23 -21.41 24.41
C ILE A 14 -62.71 -20.53 25.52
N ALA A 15 -62.20 -21.16 26.58
CA ALA A 15 -61.56 -20.52 27.72
C ALA A 15 -60.19 -19.93 27.28
N CYS A 16 -59.94 -18.67 27.64
CA CYS A 16 -58.67 -18.05 27.50
C CYS A 16 -57.60 -18.66 28.40
N ASN A 17 -56.60 -19.30 27.83
CA ASN A 17 -55.43 -19.72 28.57
C ASN A 17 -54.29 -18.71 28.23
N ASN A 18 -53.93 -17.88 29.21
CA ASN A 18 -52.90 -16.86 29.11
C ASN A 18 -51.51 -17.53 29.29
N SER A 19 -50.91 -18.00 28.22
CA SER A 19 -49.49 -18.39 28.24
C SER A 19 -48.61 -17.19 27.87
N LYS A 20 -47.83 -16.72 28.86
CA LYS A 20 -46.75 -15.74 28.66
C LYS A 20 -45.78 -16.30 27.64
N LYS A 21 -45.66 -15.65 26.48
CA LYS A 21 -44.54 -15.83 25.55
C LYS A 21 -43.30 -15.18 26.17
N GLU A 22 -42.35 -15.99 26.61
CA GLU A 22 -40.99 -15.56 26.84
C GLU A 22 -40.41 -15.10 25.49
N ASN A 23 -40.07 -13.82 25.42
CA ASN A 23 -39.29 -13.24 24.32
C ASN A 23 -37.84 -13.72 24.49
N ASN A 24 -37.45 -14.82 23.86
CA ASN A 24 -36.07 -15.12 23.60
C ASN A 24 -35.58 -14.10 22.57
N PRO A 25 -34.45 -13.37 22.83
CA PRO A 25 -33.87 -12.53 21.83
C PRO A 25 -33.39 -13.42 20.66
N VAL A 26 -33.94 -13.17 19.48
CA VAL A 26 -33.46 -13.78 18.25
C VAL A 26 -31.99 -13.31 18.11
N SER A 27 -31.07 -14.24 18.37
CA SER A 27 -29.66 -14.01 18.04
C SER A 27 -29.56 -13.73 16.54
N ALA A 28 -29.06 -12.54 16.18
CA ALA A 28 -28.72 -12.25 14.82
C ALA A 28 -27.84 -13.37 14.27
N PRO A 29 -28.04 -13.78 13.01
CA PRO A 29 -27.20 -14.82 12.43
C PRO A 29 -25.75 -14.31 12.53
N LYS A 30 -24.85 -15.06 13.18
CA LYS A 30 -23.42 -14.90 13.01
C LYS A 30 -23.17 -15.11 11.53
N GLU A 31 -22.90 -14.02 10.81
CA GLU A 31 -22.35 -14.13 9.47
C GLU A 31 -21.13 -15.03 9.57
N ALA A 32 -21.24 -16.19 8.95
CA ALA A 32 -20.10 -17.08 8.79
C ALA A 32 -19.03 -16.27 8.02
N MET A 33 -17.94 -15.94 8.70
CA MET A 33 -16.80 -15.35 8.04
C MET A 33 -16.40 -16.33 6.94
N ILE A 34 -16.50 -15.88 5.70
CA ILE A 34 -15.98 -16.58 4.53
C ILE A 34 -14.47 -16.65 4.74
N SER A 35 -13.98 -17.84 5.11
CA SER A 35 -12.59 -18.07 5.51
C SER A 35 -11.67 -18.25 4.31
N GLY A 36 -11.62 -17.26 3.43
CA GLY A 36 -10.67 -17.20 2.31
C GLY A 36 -10.12 -15.80 2.12
N PRO A 37 -8.91 -15.66 1.52
CA PRO A 37 -8.36 -14.35 1.25
C PRO A 37 -9.28 -13.56 0.31
N SER A 38 -9.52 -12.27 0.59
CA SER A 38 -10.35 -11.43 -0.25
C SER A 38 -9.61 -11.07 -1.55
N TYR A 39 -10.33 -11.06 -2.67
CA TYR A 39 -9.82 -10.55 -3.94
C TYR A 39 -9.56 -9.04 -3.85
N GLU A 40 -8.36 -8.61 -4.27
CA GLU A 40 -7.98 -7.20 -4.25
C GLU A 40 -7.75 -6.60 -5.64
N ALA A 41 -7.04 -7.30 -6.53
CA ALA A 41 -6.72 -6.77 -7.86
C ALA A 41 -6.42 -7.90 -8.87
N ILE A 42 -6.25 -7.51 -10.12
CA ILE A 42 -5.54 -8.29 -11.14
C ILE A 42 -4.16 -7.66 -11.33
N SER A 43 -3.13 -8.49 -11.39
CA SER A 43 -1.77 -8.08 -11.69
C SER A 43 -1.66 -7.55 -13.13
N LEU A 44 -0.56 -6.88 -13.46
CA LEU A 44 -0.29 -6.46 -14.84
C LEU A 44 -0.06 -7.63 -15.80
N LEU A 45 0.24 -8.81 -15.26
CA LEU A 45 0.44 -10.06 -15.99
C LEU A 45 -0.82 -10.93 -16.07
N GLY A 46 -1.93 -10.49 -15.43
CA GLY A 46 -3.24 -11.15 -15.50
C GLY A 46 -3.56 -12.06 -14.30
N ASP A 47 -2.69 -12.17 -13.31
CA ASP A 47 -2.91 -12.99 -12.12
C ASP A 47 -3.86 -12.34 -11.15
N THR A 48 -4.63 -13.15 -10.43
CA THR A 48 -5.52 -12.67 -9.38
C THR A 48 -4.74 -12.46 -8.07
N LEU A 49 -4.80 -11.24 -7.55
CA LEU A 49 -4.12 -10.85 -6.31
C LEU A 49 -5.10 -10.86 -5.14
N TYR A 50 -4.76 -11.60 -4.11
CA TYR A 50 -5.56 -11.75 -2.90
C TYR A 50 -4.91 -11.02 -1.72
N ALA A 51 -5.75 -10.53 -0.79
CA ALA A 51 -5.25 -9.91 0.43
C ALA A 51 -4.32 -10.87 1.20
N PRO A 52 -3.14 -10.41 1.65
CA PRO A 52 -2.33 -11.21 2.56
C PRO A 52 -3.08 -11.43 3.88
N SER A 53 -2.82 -12.55 4.54
CA SER A 53 -3.41 -12.85 5.83
C SER A 53 -2.75 -12.00 6.93
N PRO A 54 -3.48 -11.09 7.59
CA PRO A 54 -2.91 -10.27 8.66
C PRO A 54 -2.70 -11.08 9.94
N SER A 55 -1.76 -10.65 10.80
CA SER A 55 -1.61 -11.20 12.13
C SER A 55 -2.85 -10.87 13.00
N LYS A 56 -3.06 -11.69 14.07
CA LYS A 56 -4.15 -11.41 15.01
C LYS A 56 -4.03 -10.03 15.64
N GLU A 57 -2.81 -9.62 16.01
CA GLU A 57 -2.54 -8.31 16.58
C GLU A 57 -2.96 -7.18 15.64
N LEU A 58 -2.64 -7.31 14.36
CA LEU A 58 -3.00 -6.32 13.33
C LEU A 58 -4.53 -6.26 13.12
N ILE A 59 -5.22 -7.40 13.20
CA ILE A 59 -6.69 -7.46 13.16
C ILE A 59 -7.28 -6.71 14.36
N ASP A 60 -6.76 -6.96 15.56
CA ASP A 60 -7.24 -6.33 16.79
C ASP A 60 -7.04 -4.79 16.73
N GLN A 61 -5.89 -4.33 16.27
CA GLN A 61 -5.61 -2.90 16.06
C GLN A 61 -6.54 -2.29 14.99
N ALA A 62 -6.76 -2.97 13.88
CA ALA A 62 -7.67 -2.50 12.83
C ALA A 62 -9.11 -2.35 13.34
N ASN A 63 -9.58 -3.30 14.17
CA ASN A 63 -10.88 -3.23 14.80
C ASN A 63 -10.98 -2.03 15.77
N GLU A 64 -9.96 -1.77 16.59
CA GLU A 64 -9.91 -0.59 17.46
C GLU A 64 -10.05 0.73 16.68
N LYS A 65 -9.31 0.85 15.57
CA LYS A 65 -9.39 2.06 14.73
C LYS A 65 -10.74 2.18 14.03
N LYS A 66 -11.35 1.06 13.65
CA LYS A 66 -12.71 1.02 13.10
C LYS A 66 -13.75 1.46 14.13
N GLU A 67 -13.69 0.97 15.36
CA GLU A 67 -14.58 1.38 16.44
C GLU A 67 -14.46 2.88 16.73
N THR A 68 -13.23 3.40 16.82
CA THR A 68 -12.97 4.84 16.99
C THR A 68 -13.57 5.67 15.85
N TYR A 69 -13.40 5.21 14.61
CA TYR A 69 -14.03 5.83 13.45
C TYR A 69 -15.56 5.82 13.54
N LEU A 70 -16.18 4.70 13.94
CA LEU A 70 -17.65 4.58 14.05
C LEU A 70 -18.23 5.53 15.12
N GLN A 71 -17.48 5.82 16.19
CA GLN A 71 -17.89 6.78 17.21
C GLN A 71 -17.89 8.24 16.71
N ASN A 72 -16.97 8.59 15.82
CA ASN A 72 -16.90 9.90 15.20
C ASN A 72 -16.40 9.79 13.75
N PRO A 73 -17.29 9.40 12.80
CA PRO A 73 -16.91 9.11 11.42
C PRO A 73 -16.52 10.36 10.62
N ASP A 74 -16.78 11.52 11.17
CA ASP A 74 -16.49 12.80 10.57
C ASP A 74 -15.13 13.38 10.99
N ALA A 75 -14.46 12.82 12.00
CA ALA A 75 -13.17 13.27 12.41
C ALA A 75 -12.10 12.83 11.40
N LEU A 76 -11.35 13.79 10.86
CA LEU A 76 -10.33 13.53 9.83
C LEU A 76 -9.30 12.50 10.29
N GLU A 77 -8.80 12.61 11.53
CA GLU A 77 -7.83 11.66 12.07
C GLU A 77 -8.39 10.23 12.15
N ASN A 78 -9.66 10.08 12.54
CA ASN A 78 -10.29 8.76 12.60
C ASN A 78 -10.42 8.12 11.21
N ILE A 79 -10.73 8.93 10.19
CA ILE A 79 -10.80 8.47 8.80
C ILE A 79 -9.41 7.99 8.35
N ILE A 80 -8.36 8.78 8.60
CA ILE A 80 -6.99 8.46 8.20
C ILE A 80 -6.54 7.16 8.88
N TRP A 81 -6.68 7.07 10.21
CA TRP A 81 -6.21 5.90 10.95
C TRP A 81 -7.01 4.63 10.62
N HIS A 82 -8.34 4.73 10.49
CA HIS A 82 -9.14 3.58 10.04
C HIS A 82 -8.70 3.11 8.66
N GLY A 83 -8.55 4.02 7.68
CA GLY A 83 -8.09 3.64 6.35
C GLY A 83 -6.68 3.04 6.33
N ARG A 84 -5.76 3.54 7.16
CA ARG A 84 -4.39 2.98 7.28
C ARG A 84 -4.41 1.55 7.80
N PHE A 85 -5.09 1.29 8.92
CA PHE A 85 -5.14 -0.05 9.51
C PHE A 85 -5.96 -1.04 8.68
N THR A 86 -7.00 -0.58 7.98
CA THR A 86 -7.69 -1.37 6.95
C THR A 86 -6.71 -1.81 5.84
N ALA A 87 -5.86 -0.90 5.36
CA ALA A 87 -4.85 -1.22 4.35
C ALA A 87 -3.74 -2.14 4.89
N TYR A 88 -3.28 -1.94 6.12
CA TYR A 88 -2.28 -2.83 6.76
C TYR A 88 -2.81 -4.26 6.91
N SER A 89 -4.11 -4.41 7.11
CA SER A 89 -4.79 -5.73 7.14
C SER A 89 -5.00 -6.35 5.75
N GLY A 90 -4.45 -5.75 4.69
CA GLY A 90 -4.54 -6.26 3.32
C GLY A 90 -5.83 -5.87 2.56
N ASN A 91 -6.77 -5.16 3.19
CA ASN A 91 -8.05 -4.77 2.58
C ASN A 91 -7.92 -3.43 1.84
N TYR A 92 -7.20 -3.42 0.73
CA TYR A 92 -6.83 -2.17 0.02
C TYR A 92 -8.01 -1.50 -0.66
N ASN A 93 -8.95 -2.28 -1.25
CA ASN A 93 -10.16 -1.72 -1.84
C ASN A 93 -11.06 -1.07 -0.79
N GLU A 94 -11.21 -1.67 0.41
CA GLU A 94 -11.95 -1.07 1.52
C GLU A 94 -11.26 0.20 2.01
N ALA A 95 -9.94 0.21 2.16
CA ALA A 95 -9.18 1.40 2.53
C ALA A 95 -9.38 2.56 1.53
N ILE A 96 -9.39 2.26 0.22
CA ILE A 96 -9.71 3.25 -0.82
C ILE A 96 -11.12 3.79 -0.65
N ALA A 97 -12.10 2.96 -0.29
CA ALA A 97 -13.48 3.41 -0.04
C ALA A 97 -13.54 4.34 1.17
N VAL A 98 -12.84 4.02 2.27
CA VAL A 98 -12.74 4.87 3.47
C VAL A 98 -12.16 6.24 3.12
N TYR A 99 -11.02 6.29 2.41
CA TYR A 99 -10.40 7.56 2.00
C TYR A 99 -11.29 8.33 1.01
N SER A 100 -11.99 7.64 0.10
CA SER A 100 -12.88 8.28 -0.87
C SER A 100 -14.05 8.96 -0.19
N LYS A 101 -14.67 8.31 0.80
CA LYS A 101 -15.71 8.91 1.63
C LYS A 101 -15.18 10.10 2.42
N GLY A 102 -13.96 10.00 2.97
CA GLY A 102 -13.30 11.12 3.62
C GLY A 102 -13.10 12.33 2.71
N LEU A 103 -12.73 12.09 1.43
CA LEU A 103 -12.53 13.14 0.45
C LEU A 103 -13.83 13.80 -0.06
N GLU A 104 -14.99 13.18 0.12
CA GLU A 104 -16.28 13.86 -0.07
C GLU A 104 -16.45 15.02 0.91
N LYS A 105 -15.99 14.83 2.14
CA LYS A 105 -16.05 15.84 3.21
C LYS A 105 -14.84 16.78 3.21
N TYR A 106 -13.65 16.25 2.93
CA TYR A 106 -12.38 16.97 2.94
C TYR A 106 -11.72 16.92 1.55
N PRO A 107 -12.29 17.56 0.51
CA PRO A 107 -11.87 17.37 -0.88
C PRO A 107 -10.44 17.84 -1.18
N ASN A 108 -9.85 18.66 -0.31
CA ASN A 108 -8.51 19.21 -0.43
C ASN A 108 -7.57 18.76 0.71
N GLU A 109 -7.83 17.60 1.31
CA GLU A 109 -6.95 17.04 2.33
C GLU A 109 -5.84 16.21 1.68
N ALA A 110 -4.62 16.74 1.69
CA ALA A 110 -3.45 16.13 1.04
C ALA A 110 -3.11 14.74 1.61
N ARG A 111 -3.31 14.52 2.92
CA ARG A 111 -3.03 13.23 3.57
C ARG A 111 -3.97 12.13 3.07
N LEU A 112 -5.26 12.42 2.90
CA LEU A 112 -6.22 11.45 2.35
C LEU A 112 -5.88 11.10 0.90
N LEU A 113 -5.56 12.10 0.07
CA LEU A 113 -5.12 11.89 -1.31
C LEU A 113 -3.84 11.06 -1.36
N ARG A 114 -2.86 11.35 -0.49
CA ARG A 114 -1.59 10.62 -0.41
C ARG A 114 -1.82 9.15 -0.04
N HIS A 115 -2.63 8.88 0.98
CA HIS A 115 -2.90 7.51 1.41
C HIS A 115 -3.69 6.74 0.34
N ARG A 116 -4.70 7.35 -0.29
CA ARG A 116 -5.47 6.73 -1.37
C ARG A 116 -4.60 6.48 -2.61
N GLY A 117 -3.77 7.45 -2.98
CA GLY A 117 -2.81 7.33 -4.07
C GLY A 117 -1.84 6.16 -3.88
N HIS A 118 -1.31 5.98 -2.66
CA HIS A 118 -0.48 4.83 -2.34
C HIS A 118 -1.25 3.50 -2.55
N ARG A 119 -2.50 3.37 -2.08
CA ARG A 119 -3.29 2.15 -2.32
C ARG A 119 -3.61 1.91 -3.78
N TYR A 120 -3.79 2.98 -4.57
CA TYR A 120 -3.92 2.84 -6.02
C TYR A 120 -2.65 2.27 -6.66
N ILE A 121 -1.45 2.61 -6.17
CA ILE A 121 -0.20 1.96 -6.62
C ILE A 121 -0.26 0.45 -6.31
N THR A 122 -0.56 0.09 -5.06
CA THR A 122 -0.66 -1.32 -4.62
C THR A 122 -1.61 -2.13 -5.53
N LEU A 123 -2.71 -1.52 -5.97
CA LEU A 123 -3.71 -2.18 -6.84
C LEU A 123 -3.47 -1.95 -8.35
N ARG A 124 -2.28 -1.52 -8.78
CA ARG A 124 -1.88 -1.26 -10.18
C ARG A 124 -2.74 -0.20 -10.89
N LYS A 125 -3.46 0.63 -10.14
CA LYS A 125 -4.29 1.73 -10.67
C LYS A 125 -3.46 3.01 -10.80
N PHE A 126 -2.35 2.97 -11.53
CA PHE A 126 -1.31 4.02 -11.55
C PHE A 126 -1.83 5.38 -11.99
N GLU A 127 -2.75 5.46 -12.97
CA GLU A 127 -3.35 6.74 -13.39
C GLU A 127 -4.14 7.42 -12.26
N LYS A 128 -4.87 6.62 -11.46
CA LYS A 128 -5.59 7.15 -10.30
C LYS A 128 -4.62 7.60 -9.21
N ALA A 129 -3.55 6.85 -9.01
CA ALA A 129 -2.48 7.23 -8.08
C ALA A 129 -1.85 8.57 -8.47
N ILE A 130 -1.47 8.73 -9.75
CA ILE A 130 -0.90 9.97 -10.28
C ILE A 130 -1.87 11.14 -10.10
N THR A 131 -3.16 10.94 -10.38
CA THR A 131 -4.19 11.98 -10.22
C THR A 131 -4.25 12.48 -8.78
N ASP A 132 -4.35 11.57 -7.81
CA ASP A 132 -4.44 11.92 -6.39
C ASP A 132 -3.14 12.57 -5.89
N LEU A 133 -1.99 11.97 -6.21
CA LEU A 133 -0.68 12.43 -5.73
C LEU A 133 -0.27 13.77 -6.37
N LYS A 134 -0.62 14.03 -7.63
CA LYS A 134 -0.47 15.36 -8.25
C LYS A 134 -1.31 16.41 -7.53
N LYS A 135 -2.57 16.10 -7.21
CA LYS A 135 -3.42 17.01 -6.46
C LYS A 135 -2.85 17.24 -5.05
N ALA A 136 -2.40 16.19 -4.37
CA ALA A 136 -1.74 16.31 -3.08
C ALA A 136 -0.49 17.20 -3.15
N ALA A 137 0.36 17.00 -4.18
CA ALA A 137 1.57 17.81 -4.40
C ALA A 137 1.25 19.29 -4.62
N GLN A 138 0.16 19.61 -5.32
CA GLN A 138 -0.30 21.00 -5.49
C GLN A 138 -0.78 21.62 -4.17
N LEU A 139 -1.46 20.84 -3.33
CA LEU A 139 -2.01 21.31 -2.06
C LEU A 139 -0.94 21.61 -1.00
N ILE A 140 0.21 20.93 -1.08
CA ILE A 140 1.32 21.16 -0.15
C ILE A 140 2.32 22.22 -0.63
N GLU A 141 2.18 22.73 -1.85
CA GLU A 141 3.09 23.72 -2.39
C GLU A 141 3.13 24.99 -1.52
N GLY A 142 4.32 25.40 -1.13
CA GLY A 142 4.53 26.55 -0.24
C GLY A 142 4.17 26.30 1.24
N THR A 143 3.72 25.11 1.62
CA THR A 143 3.47 24.77 3.02
C THR A 143 4.72 24.21 3.70
N LYS A 144 4.74 24.25 5.04
CA LYS A 144 5.81 23.60 5.83
C LYS A 144 5.58 22.07 5.83
N ASP A 145 6.65 21.32 5.60
CA ASP A 145 6.59 19.86 5.72
C ASP A 145 6.40 19.42 7.17
N THR A 146 5.73 18.29 7.35
CA THR A 146 5.39 17.72 8.66
C THR A 146 5.75 16.25 8.72
N VAL A 147 6.23 15.79 9.87
CA VAL A 147 6.44 14.36 10.13
C VAL A 147 5.10 13.64 10.09
N GLU A 148 5.03 12.53 9.36
CA GLU A 148 3.86 11.63 9.42
C GLU A 148 4.02 10.65 10.59
N PRO A 149 3.03 10.54 11.50
CA PRO A 149 3.07 9.54 12.57
C PRO A 149 3.11 8.12 12.00
N ASP A 150 3.95 7.25 12.55
CA ASP A 150 3.98 5.86 12.16
C ASP A 150 2.76 5.10 12.67
N GLY A 151 2.19 4.27 11.79
CA GLY A 151 1.14 3.33 12.16
C GLY A 151 1.70 2.00 12.66
N MET A 152 2.94 1.68 12.26
CA MET A 152 3.71 0.52 12.68
C MET A 152 5.13 1.00 13.03
N PRO A 153 5.33 1.49 14.25
CA PRO A 153 6.60 2.09 14.64
C PRO A 153 7.79 1.13 14.51
N ASN A 154 8.92 1.66 14.06
CA ASN A 154 10.18 0.92 14.05
C ASN A 154 10.72 0.68 15.48
N GLU A 155 11.75 -0.16 15.62
CA GLU A 155 12.32 -0.54 16.91
C GLU A 155 12.85 0.66 17.73
N LYS A 156 13.28 1.74 17.05
CA LYS A 156 13.72 2.99 17.70
C LYS A 156 12.56 3.93 18.05
N ASN A 157 11.34 3.66 17.60
CA ASN A 157 10.17 4.54 17.71
C ASN A 157 10.45 5.96 17.20
N ILE A 158 11.20 6.07 16.11
CA ILE A 158 11.56 7.34 15.46
C ILE A 158 10.87 7.38 14.08
N PRO A 159 9.83 8.22 13.87
CA PRO A 159 9.22 8.37 12.56
C PRO A 159 10.23 8.93 11.55
N VAL A 160 10.42 8.23 10.44
CA VAL A 160 11.35 8.63 9.37
C VAL A 160 10.66 9.34 8.22
N SER A 161 9.34 9.22 8.12
CA SER A 161 8.56 9.73 6.99
C SER A 161 8.01 11.14 7.22
N THR A 162 7.93 11.93 6.14
CA THR A 162 7.25 13.23 6.13
C THR A 162 6.14 13.27 5.07
N LEU A 163 5.19 14.18 5.22
CA LEU A 163 4.06 14.30 4.30
C LEU A 163 4.53 14.65 2.88
N HIS A 164 5.39 15.68 2.74
CA HIS A 164 5.91 16.09 1.44
C HIS A 164 6.77 15.00 0.81
N GLY A 165 7.68 14.41 1.61
CA GLY A 165 8.53 13.29 1.18
C GLY A 165 7.70 12.15 0.63
N ASN A 166 6.69 11.71 1.37
CA ASN A 166 5.80 10.63 0.95
C ASN A 166 4.97 10.95 -0.29
N ILE A 167 4.45 12.17 -0.43
CA ILE A 167 3.69 12.57 -1.62
C ILE A 167 4.58 12.51 -2.86
N TYR A 168 5.76 13.13 -2.83
CA TYR A 168 6.65 13.16 -3.98
C TYR A 168 7.27 11.79 -4.29
N TYR A 169 7.61 11.01 -3.26
CA TYR A 169 8.13 9.64 -3.42
C TYR A 169 7.11 8.73 -4.13
N HIS A 170 5.87 8.69 -3.65
CA HIS A 170 4.84 7.86 -4.27
C HIS A 170 4.42 8.38 -5.65
N LEU A 171 4.45 9.68 -5.88
CA LEU A 171 4.23 10.25 -7.21
C LEU A 171 5.33 9.82 -8.20
N GLY A 172 6.60 9.90 -7.78
CA GLY A 172 7.73 9.42 -8.55
C GLY A 172 7.64 7.94 -8.86
N LEU A 173 7.26 7.13 -7.85
CA LEU A 173 7.05 5.71 -8.02
C LEU A 173 5.92 5.40 -9.01
N ALA A 174 4.77 6.07 -8.91
CA ALA A 174 3.65 5.86 -9.83
C ALA A 174 4.02 6.17 -11.29
N TYR A 175 4.83 7.22 -11.53
CA TYR A 175 5.38 7.51 -12.86
C TYR A 175 6.40 6.46 -13.31
N TYR A 176 7.30 6.04 -12.41
CA TYR A 176 8.31 5.01 -12.72
C TYR A 176 7.64 3.71 -13.19
N LEU A 177 6.61 3.26 -12.44
CA LEU A 177 5.83 2.06 -12.75
C LEU A 177 5.04 2.16 -14.07
N LYS A 178 4.85 3.36 -14.60
CA LYS A 178 4.33 3.62 -15.94
C LYS A 178 5.42 3.81 -17.00
N HIS A 179 6.67 3.65 -16.62
CA HIS A 179 7.84 3.93 -17.47
C HIS A 179 7.94 5.40 -17.96
N ASP A 180 7.29 6.32 -17.28
CA ASP A 180 7.42 7.76 -17.50
C ASP A 180 8.60 8.28 -16.68
N MET A 181 9.82 8.05 -17.21
CA MET A 181 11.07 8.32 -16.48
C MET A 181 11.31 9.82 -16.25
N GLU A 182 10.84 10.68 -17.14
CA GLU A 182 11.01 12.14 -17.00
C GLU A 182 10.19 12.69 -15.83
N ASN A 183 8.91 12.33 -15.74
CA ASN A 183 8.06 12.73 -14.62
C ASN A 183 8.47 12.04 -13.31
N ALA A 184 8.93 10.79 -13.37
CA ALA A 184 9.50 10.08 -12.22
C ALA A 184 10.72 10.81 -11.68
N LEU A 185 11.67 11.19 -12.56
CA LEU A 185 12.85 11.95 -12.20
C LEU A 185 12.51 13.27 -11.53
N SER A 186 11.55 14.02 -12.10
CA SER A 186 11.10 15.29 -11.54
C SER A 186 10.52 15.12 -10.13
N ALA A 187 9.66 14.11 -9.91
CA ALA A 187 9.03 13.87 -8.63
C ALA A 187 10.03 13.37 -7.57
N PHE A 188 10.93 12.44 -7.93
CA PHE A 188 11.95 11.95 -7.01
C PHE A 188 13.00 13.02 -6.65
N ASN A 189 13.33 13.94 -7.55
CA ASN A 189 14.19 15.09 -7.20
C ASN A 189 13.52 15.98 -6.14
N LYS A 190 12.19 16.19 -6.22
CA LYS A 190 11.45 16.91 -5.17
C LYS A 190 11.45 16.11 -3.85
N ALA A 191 11.27 14.78 -3.90
CA ALA A 191 11.37 13.93 -2.73
C ALA A 191 12.77 14.03 -2.08
N LEU A 192 13.84 13.99 -2.88
CA LEU A 192 15.21 14.14 -2.36
C LEU A 192 15.42 15.50 -1.71
N HIS A 193 14.88 16.57 -2.31
CA HIS A 193 14.98 17.92 -1.75
C HIS A 193 14.29 18.07 -0.39
N THR A 194 13.22 17.31 -0.12
CA THR A 194 12.53 17.27 1.17
C THR A 194 13.15 16.29 2.15
N SER A 195 14.08 15.44 1.72
CA SER A 195 14.70 14.41 2.56
C SER A 195 15.66 15.02 3.57
N THR A 196 15.39 14.82 4.86
CA THR A 196 16.15 15.40 5.99
C THR A 196 16.85 14.35 6.86
N ASN A 197 16.65 13.07 6.56
CA ASN A 197 17.24 11.97 7.31
C ASN A 197 17.82 10.89 6.38
N PRO A 198 18.71 10.02 6.88
CA PRO A 198 19.35 8.98 6.07
C PRO A 198 18.36 8.04 5.36
N ASP A 199 17.27 7.66 6.01
CA ASP A 199 16.27 6.75 5.44
C ASP A 199 15.65 7.28 4.16
N ASN A 200 15.19 8.54 4.18
CA ASN A 200 14.58 9.18 3.01
C ASN A 200 15.62 9.44 1.91
N ILE A 201 16.85 9.78 2.29
CA ILE A 201 17.96 10.01 1.34
C ILE A 201 18.27 8.71 0.59
N VAL A 202 18.49 7.59 1.28
CA VAL A 202 18.83 6.32 0.62
C VAL A 202 17.67 5.78 -0.22
N ALA A 203 16.43 5.85 0.29
CA ALA A 203 15.25 5.39 -0.43
C ALA A 203 15.05 6.17 -1.74
N THR A 204 15.18 7.49 -1.69
CA THR A 204 15.01 8.34 -2.87
C THR A 204 16.18 8.18 -3.84
N SER A 205 17.42 8.11 -3.33
CA SER A 205 18.64 7.93 -4.15
C SER A 205 18.63 6.59 -4.90
N HIS A 206 18.11 5.53 -4.30
CA HIS A 206 17.92 4.23 -4.95
C HIS A 206 17.10 4.36 -6.26
N TRP A 207 15.93 4.98 -6.21
CA TRP A 207 15.09 5.17 -7.40
C TRP A 207 15.71 6.14 -8.40
N LEU A 208 16.28 7.26 -7.94
CA LEU A 208 16.95 8.22 -8.81
C LEU A 208 18.12 7.59 -9.57
N TYR A 209 18.92 6.76 -8.91
CA TYR A 209 20.01 6.05 -9.57
C TYR A 209 19.50 5.18 -10.71
N MET A 210 18.47 4.35 -10.46
CA MET A 210 17.89 3.49 -11.49
C MET A 210 17.28 4.27 -12.65
N ILE A 211 16.57 5.38 -12.35
CA ILE A 211 16.01 6.28 -13.37
C ILE A 211 17.11 6.83 -14.27
N HIS A 212 18.17 7.41 -13.69
CA HIS A 212 19.29 7.95 -14.46
C HIS A 212 19.96 6.89 -15.30
N ARG A 213 20.19 5.68 -14.78
CA ARG A 213 20.77 4.56 -15.55
C ARG A 213 19.87 4.16 -16.72
N ARG A 214 18.57 4.07 -16.52
CA ARG A 214 17.59 3.77 -17.57
C ARG A 214 17.50 4.86 -18.65
N MET A 215 17.77 6.11 -18.28
CA MET A 215 17.85 7.24 -19.21
C MET A 215 19.23 7.40 -19.87
N GLY A 216 20.21 6.54 -19.58
CA GLY A 216 21.58 6.63 -20.10
C GLY A 216 22.44 7.72 -19.45
N ASN A 217 22.01 8.30 -18.34
CA ASN A 217 22.69 9.39 -17.64
C ASN A 217 23.60 8.86 -16.52
N GLU A 218 24.67 8.14 -16.88
CA GLU A 218 25.55 7.46 -15.94
C GLU A 218 26.21 8.39 -14.91
N THR A 219 26.76 9.51 -15.37
CA THR A 219 27.37 10.51 -14.48
C THR A 219 26.41 11.05 -13.45
N ALA A 220 25.13 11.28 -13.82
CA ALA A 220 24.11 11.73 -12.87
C ALA A 220 23.74 10.63 -11.89
N ALA A 221 23.66 9.37 -12.34
CA ALA A 221 23.43 8.23 -11.47
C ALA A 221 24.52 8.10 -10.39
N GLU A 222 25.80 8.17 -10.79
CA GLU A 222 26.94 8.14 -9.86
C GLU A 222 26.89 9.30 -8.86
N ALA A 223 26.55 10.50 -9.31
CA ALA A 223 26.45 11.68 -8.46
C ALA A 223 25.38 11.52 -7.35
N VAL A 224 24.25 10.88 -7.66
CA VAL A 224 23.16 10.66 -6.69
C VAL A 224 23.59 9.76 -5.53
N VAL A 225 24.37 8.69 -5.80
CA VAL A 225 24.80 7.75 -4.75
C VAL A 225 26.13 8.13 -4.10
N LYS A 226 26.84 9.10 -4.63
CA LYS A 226 28.14 9.54 -4.10
C LYS A 226 28.12 9.93 -2.63
N PRO A 227 27.09 10.63 -2.09
CA PRO A 227 26.99 10.99 -0.67
C PRO A 227 26.69 9.82 0.26
N ILE A 228 26.25 8.67 -0.27
CA ILE A 228 25.84 7.53 0.56
C ILE A 228 27.10 6.81 1.09
N THR A 229 27.16 6.64 2.41
CA THR A 229 28.29 5.96 3.10
C THR A 229 27.80 4.81 3.96
N GLU A 230 28.68 3.85 4.30
CA GLU A 230 28.34 2.66 5.06
C GLU A 230 27.93 2.97 6.50
N ASP A 231 28.41 4.09 7.06
CA ASP A 231 28.15 4.54 8.43
C ASP A 231 26.89 5.38 8.62
N MET A 232 26.08 5.56 7.55
CA MET A 232 24.79 6.24 7.69
C MET A 232 23.84 5.51 8.64
N ASP A 233 23.27 6.22 9.63
CA ASP A 233 22.30 5.65 10.58
C ASP A 233 20.92 5.48 9.92
N VAL A 234 20.79 4.48 9.05
CA VAL A 234 19.55 4.10 8.39
C VAL A 234 18.76 3.17 9.32
N ILE A 235 17.50 3.47 9.58
CA ILE A 235 16.65 2.74 10.53
C ILE A 235 15.77 1.69 9.81
N GLU A 236 15.00 2.13 8.80
CA GLU A 236 14.01 1.28 8.11
C GLU A 236 14.46 0.85 6.71
N ASN A 237 15.16 1.72 5.99
CA ASN A 237 15.45 1.56 4.56
C ASN A 237 16.81 0.86 4.28
N GLN A 238 17.17 -0.13 5.11
CA GLN A 238 18.44 -0.87 5.00
C GLN A 238 18.64 -1.53 3.62
N ALA A 239 17.57 -2.05 3.00
CA ALA A 239 17.66 -2.64 1.68
C ALA A 239 18.05 -1.61 0.61
N TYR A 240 17.46 -0.42 0.64
CA TYR A 240 17.82 0.66 -0.29
C TYR A 240 19.22 1.21 -0.02
N HIS A 241 19.64 1.27 1.26
CA HIS A 241 21.00 1.63 1.62
C HIS A 241 22.02 0.67 0.99
N ARG A 242 21.81 -0.64 1.18
CA ARG A 242 22.67 -1.68 0.58
C ARG A 242 22.68 -1.61 -0.94
N ALA A 243 21.51 -1.38 -1.57
CA ALA A 243 21.44 -1.20 -3.01
C ALA A 243 22.26 0.02 -3.49
N CYS A 244 22.21 1.14 -2.79
CA CYS A 244 23.02 2.32 -3.10
C CYS A 244 24.54 2.05 -2.96
N LEU A 245 24.94 1.33 -1.91
CA LEU A 245 26.33 0.92 -1.71
C LEU A 245 26.81 -0.05 -2.81
N PHE A 246 25.96 -0.95 -3.26
CA PHE A 246 26.22 -1.82 -4.41
C PHE A 246 26.38 -1.01 -5.70
N TYR A 247 25.50 -0.08 -6.01
CA TYR A 247 25.59 0.78 -7.19
C TYR A 247 26.89 1.60 -7.22
N LYS A 248 27.38 1.98 -6.05
CA LYS A 248 28.61 2.73 -5.85
C LYS A 248 29.87 1.85 -5.95
N GLY A 249 29.71 0.51 -5.95
CA GLY A 249 30.82 -0.44 -5.91
C GLY A 249 31.49 -0.59 -4.52
N ALA A 250 30.81 -0.13 -3.46
CA ALA A 250 31.29 -0.30 -2.09
C ALA A 250 31.06 -1.71 -1.55
N ILE A 251 30.05 -2.41 -2.07
CA ILE A 251 29.78 -3.82 -1.77
C ILE A 251 29.60 -4.63 -3.06
N GLU A 252 30.04 -5.89 -3.02
CA GLU A 252 29.92 -6.82 -4.12
C GLU A 252 28.50 -7.43 -4.22
N LEU A 253 28.12 -7.91 -5.43
CA LEU A 253 26.82 -8.54 -5.68
C LEU A 253 26.52 -9.70 -4.74
N ASN A 254 27.53 -10.55 -4.45
CA ASN A 254 27.38 -11.69 -3.54
C ASN A 254 27.15 -11.28 -2.07
N ALA A 255 27.53 -10.05 -1.70
CA ALA A 255 27.29 -9.49 -0.38
C ALA A 255 25.93 -8.81 -0.24
N LEU A 256 25.23 -8.56 -1.35
CA LEU A 256 23.99 -7.78 -1.33
C LEU A 256 22.86 -8.47 -0.53
N ASN A 257 22.71 -9.79 -0.64
CA ASN A 257 21.63 -10.58 -0.04
C ASN A 257 22.10 -11.43 1.18
N ASN A 258 22.93 -10.88 2.03
CA ASN A 258 23.53 -11.65 3.14
C ASN A 258 22.63 -11.84 4.37
N ASN A 259 21.38 -11.35 4.37
CA ASN A 259 20.46 -11.53 5.48
C ASN A 259 19.25 -12.38 5.08
N PRO A 260 19.29 -13.71 5.33
CA PRO A 260 18.15 -14.59 5.04
C PRO A 260 16.92 -14.29 5.89
N GLN A 261 17.08 -13.61 7.03
CA GLN A 261 16.00 -13.20 7.93
C GLN A 261 15.41 -11.82 7.59
N ALA A 262 15.87 -11.16 6.52
CA ALA A 262 15.32 -9.89 6.10
C ALA A 262 13.83 -10.02 5.75
N PRO A 263 13.00 -8.99 6.04
CA PRO A 263 11.60 -8.94 5.58
C PRO A 263 11.50 -9.17 4.07
N GLU A 264 10.42 -9.80 3.61
CA GLU A 264 10.23 -10.12 2.17
C GLU A 264 10.28 -8.85 1.30
N ALA A 265 9.67 -7.74 1.74
CA ALA A 265 9.75 -6.46 1.02
C ALA A 265 11.20 -5.96 0.84
N SER A 266 12.09 -6.22 1.82
CA SER A 266 13.52 -5.92 1.70
C SER A 266 14.21 -6.83 0.68
N LYS A 267 13.85 -8.11 0.64
CA LYS A 267 14.36 -9.06 -0.36
C LYS A 267 13.89 -8.68 -1.76
N SER A 268 12.62 -8.34 -1.92
CA SER A 268 12.06 -7.85 -3.20
C SER A 268 12.74 -6.57 -3.67
N ALA A 269 13.02 -5.62 -2.78
CA ALA A 269 13.74 -4.40 -3.11
C ALA A 269 15.14 -4.68 -3.66
N LEU A 270 15.89 -5.60 -3.01
CA LEU A 270 17.24 -5.98 -3.43
C LEU A 270 17.23 -6.81 -4.73
N SER A 271 16.29 -7.74 -4.87
CA SER A 271 16.13 -8.54 -6.09
C SER A 271 15.81 -7.66 -7.29
N TYR A 272 14.91 -6.67 -7.11
CA TYR A 272 14.62 -5.69 -8.15
C TYR A 272 15.85 -4.82 -8.48
N ALA A 273 16.61 -4.40 -7.48
CA ALA A 273 17.86 -3.65 -7.68
C ALA A 273 18.83 -4.42 -8.58
N VAL A 274 19.00 -5.72 -8.35
CA VAL A 274 19.85 -6.61 -9.17
C VAL A 274 19.29 -6.78 -10.58
N GLY A 275 18.00 -7.10 -10.70
CA GLY A 275 17.34 -7.26 -12.01
C GLY A 275 17.45 -5.99 -12.85
N ASN A 276 17.19 -4.84 -12.24
CA ASN A 276 17.33 -3.56 -12.91
C ASN A 276 18.78 -3.24 -13.31
N TRP A 277 19.75 -3.55 -12.43
CA TRP A 277 21.18 -3.43 -12.74
C TRP A 277 21.59 -4.29 -13.94
N LEU A 278 21.16 -5.55 -13.98
CA LEU A 278 21.36 -6.43 -15.14
C LEU A 278 20.78 -5.84 -16.42
N TYR A 279 19.55 -5.29 -16.34
CA TYR A 279 18.87 -4.69 -17.47
C TYR A 279 19.68 -3.56 -18.11
N TYR A 280 20.08 -2.53 -17.36
CA TYR A 280 20.80 -1.39 -17.94
C TYR A 280 22.29 -1.65 -18.20
N THR A 281 22.85 -2.78 -17.71
CA THR A 281 24.21 -3.23 -18.09
C THR A 281 24.23 -4.15 -19.31
N GLY A 282 23.09 -4.31 -19.99
CA GLY A 282 23.00 -5.07 -21.24
C GLY A 282 22.71 -6.58 -21.09
N ASN A 283 22.41 -7.04 -19.87
CA ASN A 283 22.10 -8.44 -19.56
C ASN A 283 20.58 -8.65 -19.43
N ALA A 284 19.80 -8.16 -20.41
CA ALA A 284 18.33 -8.14 -20.35
C ALA A 284 17.70 -9.53 -20.09
N ALA A 285 18.21 -10.61 -20.74
CA ALA A 285 17.71 -11.97 -20.52
C ALA A 285 17.93 -12.50 -19.08
N GLN A 286 18.97 -12.03 -18.40
CA GLN A 286 19.19 -12.37 -16.99
C GLN A 286 18.31 -11.53 -16.07
N ALA A 287 18.07 -10.25 -16.42
CA ALA A 287 17.15 -9.39 -15.72
C ALA A 287 15.72 -9.97 -15.73
N GLU A 288 15.25 -10.40 -16.90
CA GLU A 288 13.94 -11.06 -17.08
C GLU A 288 13.79 -12.27 -16.16
N LYS A 289 14.78 -13.16 -16.10
CA LYS A 289 14.76 -14.32 -15.18
C LYS A 289 14.68 -13.92 -13.71
N VAL A 290 15.36 -12.85 -13.30
CA VAL A 290 15.26 -12.33 -11.93
C VAL A 290 13.84 -11.85 -11.65
N PHE A 291 13.24 -11.12 -12.59
CA PHE A 291 11.87 -10.63 -12.44
C PHE A 291 10.84 -11.77 -12.44
N GLU A 292 11.00 -12.78 -13.30
CA GLU A 292 10.15 -14.01 -13.29
C GLU A 292 10.20 -14.71 -11.92
N ILE A 293 11.40 -14.92 -11.35
CA ILE A 293 11.55 -15.52 -10.02
C ILE A 293 10.89 -14.66 -8.94
N MET A 294 10.89 -13.34 -9.07
CA MET A 294 10.18 -12.47 -8.14
C MET A 294 8.66 -12.66 -8.22
N MET A 295 8.11 -12.97 -9.40
CA MET A 295 6.66 -13.22 -9.54
C MET A 295 6.20 -14.53 -8.88
N GLU A 296 7.10 -15.45 -8.57
CA GLU A 296 6.79 -16.68 -7.82
C GLU A 296 6.61 -16.45 -6.30
N GLN A 297 6.86 -15.22 -5.81
CA GLN A 297 6.79 -14.87 -4.39
C GLN A 297 5.43 -14.27 -4.03
N ASP A 298 5.03 -14.41 -2.75
CA ASP A 298 3.76 -13.87 -2.24
C ASP A 298 3.81 -12.36 -1.89
N ASP A 299 4.93 -11.67 -2.18
CA ASP A 299 5.17 -10.27 -1.78
C ASP A 299 4.65 -9.25 -2.81
N TRP A 300 3.51 -9.52 -3.41
CA TRP A 300 2.93 -8.71 -4.49
C TRP A 300 2.62 -7.25 -4.12
N THR A 301 2.69 -6.90 -2.85
CA THR A 301 2.39 -5.55 -2.35
C THR A 301 3.62 -4.65 -2.28
N SER A 302 4.82 -5.21 -2.35
CA SER A 302 6.07 -4.45 -2.27
C SER A 302 6.38 -3.71 -3.57
N PHE A 303 7.05 -2.58 -3.45
CA PHE A 303 7.39 -1.75 -4.61
C PHE A 303 8.37 -2.43 -5.56
N GLY A 304 9.30 -3.24 -5.02
CA GLY A 304 10.22 -4.02 -5.83
C GLY A 304 9.50 -5.04 -6.71
N TYR A 305 8.55 -5.78 -6.13
CA TYR A 305 7.71 -6.72 -6.86
C TYR A 305 6.88 -6.01 -7.95
N ILE A 306 6.17 -4.93 -7.59
CA ILE A 306 5.34 -4.18 -8.54
C ILE A 306 6.18 -3.62 -9.69
N ALA A 307 7.42 -3.22 -9.41
CA ALA A 307 8.32 -2.71 -10.44
C ALA A 307 8.81 -3.83 -11.38
N ALA A 308 9.15 -5.01 -10.85
CA ALA A 308 9.49 -6.18 -11.64
C ALA A 308 8.31 -6.64 -12.53
N GLU A 309 7.10 -6.68 -11.96
CA GLU A 309 5.86 -6.98 -12.69
C GLU A 309 5.61 -5.98 -13.82
N SER A 310 5.81 -4.68 -13.57
CA SER A 310 5.65 -3.64 -14.58
C SER A 310 6.68 -3.74 -15.70
N ASP A 311 7.92 -4.11 -15.38
CA ASP A 311 8.97 -4.33 -16.39
C ASP A 311 8.66 -5.54 -17.26
N LEU A 312 8.22 -6.66 -16.68
CA LEU A 312 7.78 -7.85 -17.42
C LEU A 312 6.58 -7.53 -18.32
N ALA A 313 5.56 -6.86 -17.81
CA ALA A 313 4.37 -6.51 -18.58
C ALA A 313 4.66 -5.60 -19.79
N LYS A 314 5.80 -4.88 -19.78
CA LYS A 314 6.25 -4.08 -20.91
C LYS A 314 6.96 -4.92 -21.98
N LEU A 315 7.50 -6.10 -21.63
CA LEU A 315 8.16 -7.01 -22.54
C LEU A 315 7.15 -7.83 -23.35
N TYR A 316 5.96 -8.04 -22.82
CA TYR A 316 4.86 -8.79 -23.41
C TYR A 316 3.72 -7.86 -23.85
#